data_1c1ae892b1f5c6d182fa52c7c863b476
#
_entry.id   1c1ae892b1f5c6d182fa52c7c863b476
#
_cell.length_a   1.000
_cell.length_b   1.000
_cell.length_c   1.000
_cell.angle_alpha   90.00
_cell.angle_beta   90.00
_cell.angle_gamma   90.00
#
_symmetry.space_group_name_H-M   'P 1'
#
loop_
_entity.id
_entity.type
_entity.pdbx_description
1 polymer ?
#
loop_
_entity_poly.entity_id
_entity_poly.type
_entity_poly.pdbx_seq_one_letter_code
_entity_poly.pdbx_strand_id
1 'polypeptide(L)'
;MVTKLSSTSAAGSLAHSPALARVREAGLVLAGTLSLILIGQITIPLPFTPVPITMGTFAALAVGAVLGSRRGALSALLLGALAAVGAPVLHGWKGGAIVTFGYVVGYVLIALIAGRAATVWSRHSGSMASRVATGVALMLLASASVYVPGLIW
;
A
#
# COMPACT_ATOMS: atom_id res chain seq x y z
N MET A 1 -13.73 -50.51 -31.48
CA MET A 1 -13.68 -49.12 -31.97
C MET A 1 -14.21 -48.23 -30.83
N VAL A 2 -13.35 -47.67 -30.00
CA VAL A 2 -13.75 -46.93 -28.82
C VAL A 2 -13.45 -45.46 -29.08
N THR A 3 -14.50 -44.67 -29.22
CA THR A 3 -14.47 -43.23 -29.48
C THR A 3 -14.08 -42.54 -28.19
N LYS A 4 -12.86 -42.05 -28.08
CA LYS A 4 -12.32 -41.26 -26.97
C LYS A 4 -12.93 -39.85 -27.08
N LEU A 5 -13.91 -39.56 -26.26
CA LEU A 5 -14.45 -38.20 -26.08
C LEU A 5 -13.41 -37.36 -25.38
N SER A 6 -12.75 -36.48 -26.13
CA SER A 6 -11.88 -35.41 -25.62
C SER A 6 -12.74 -34.28 -25.07
N SER A 7 -13.17 -34.42 -23.82
CA SER A 7 -13.72 -33.33 -23.03
C SER A 7 -12.60 -32.67 -22.27
N THR A 8 -11.77 -31.88 -22.96
CA THR A 8 -10.72 -31.12 -22.28
C THR A 8 -10.67 -29.68 -22.78
N SER A 9 -10.70 -28.76 -21.84
CA SER A 9 -10.08 -27.45 -22.02
C SER A 9 -10.91 -26.24 -22.43
N ALA A 10 -12.13 -26.12 -21.96
CA ALA A 10 -12.76 -24.78 -21.95
C ALA A 10 -12.49 -24.04 -20.60
N ALA A 11 -12.30 -24.77 -19.50
CA ALA A 11 -12.09 -24.17 -18.18
C ALA A 11 -10.68 -23.58 -17.98
N GLY A 12 -9.67 -24.06 -18.70
CA GLY A 12 -8.28 -23.57 -18.60
C GLY A 12 -8.03 -22.24 -19.31
N SER A 13 -8.86 -21.87 -20.27
CA SER A 13 -8.68 -20.65 -21.07
C SER A 13 -9.16 -19.38 -20.37
N LEU A 14 -10.09 -19.47 -19.45
CA LEU A 14 -10.63 -18.29 -18.72
C LEU A 14 -9.67 -17.76 -17.65
N ALA A 15 -8.79 -18.61 -17.13
CA ALA A 15 -7.85 -18.22 -16.07
C ALA A 15 -6.69 -17.31 -16.57
N HIS A 16 -6.47 -17.20 -17.87
CA HIS A 16 -5.38 -16.44 -18.49
C HIS A 16 -5.86 -15.23 -19.30
N SER A 17 -7.12 -14.82 -19.19
CA SER A 17 -7.59 -13.66 -19.93
C SER A 17 -6.93 -12.37 -19.38
N PRO A 18 -6.32 -11.53 -20.24
CA PRO A 18 -5.68 -10.29 -19.82
C PRO A 18 -6.69 -9.33 -19.14
N ALA A 19 -7.96 -9.48 -19.42
CA ALA A 19 -9.04 -8.72 -18.79
C ALA A 19 -9.19 -9.08 -17.31
N LEU A 20 -9.23 -10.37 -16.97
CA LEU A 20 -9.31 -10.83 -15.57
C LEU A 20 -8.08 -10.43 -14.77
N ALA A 21 -6.88 -10.47 -15.37
CA ALA A 21 -5.66 -9.98 -14.72
C ALA A 21 -5.77 -8.50 -14.39
N ARG A 22 -6.25 -7.67 -15.31
CA ARG A 22 -6.45 -6.22 -15.08
C ARG A 22 -7.50 -5.94 -14.00
N VAL A 23 -8.62 -6.65 -14.00
CA VAL A 23 -9.65 -6.53 -12.97
C VAL A 23 -9.10 -6.88 -11.59
N ARG A 24 -8.32 -7.96 -11.49
CA ARG A 24 -7.66 -8.35 -10.25
C ARG A 24 -6.67 -7.29 -9.77
N GLU A 25 -5.83 -6.75 -10.66
CA GLU A 25 -4.89 -5.68 -10.33
C GLU A 25 -5.61 -4.43 -9.81
N ALA A 26 -6.65 -3.98 -10.51
CA ALA A 26 -7.47 -2.86 -10.08
C ALA A 26 -8.14 -3.12 -8.73
N GLY A 27 -8.70 -4.31 -8.53
CA GLY A 27 -9.31 -4.72 -7.26
C GLY A 27 -8.31 -4.68 -6.09
N LEU A 28 -7.07 -5.13 -6.29
CA LEU A 28 -6.03 -5.08 -5.26
C LEU A 28 -5.61 -3.65 -4.93
N VAL A 29 -5.49 -2.77 -5.93
CA VAL A 29 -5.19 -1.35 -5.72
C VAL A 29 -6.33 -0.66 -4.96
N LEU A 30 -7.58 -0.90 -5.34
CA LEU A 30 -8.75 -0.36 -4.63
C LEU A 30 -8.84 -0.86 -3.19
N ALA A 31 -8.61 -2.14 -2.95
CA ALA A 31 -8.56 -2.71 -1.61
C ALA A 31 -7.45 -2.08 -0.76
N GLY A 32 -6.26 -1.86 -1.35
CA GLY A 32 -5.17 -1.16 -0.70
C GLY A 32 -5.53 0.29 -0.36
N THR A 33 -6.15 1.02 -1.29
CA THR A 33 -6.62 2.39 -1.06
C THR A 33 -7.67 2.45 0.04
N LEU A 34 -8.64 1.54 0.03
CA LEU A 34 -9.66 1.45 1.07
C LEU A 34 -9.04 1.15 2.45
N SER A 35 -8.05 0.26 2.50
CA SER A 35 -7.31 -0.02 3.74
C SER A 35 -6.59 1.23 4.26
N LEU A 36 -5.96 2.02 3.39
CA LEU A 36 -5.32 3.29 3.75
C LEU A 36 -6.35 4.29 4.30
N ILE A 37 -7.52 4.41 3.67
CA ILE A 37 -8.61 5.29 4.13
C ILE A 37 -9.09 4.87 5.52
N LEU A 38 -9.48 3.61 5.70
CA LEU A 38 -10.10 3.13 6.93
C LEU A 38 -9.14 3.13 8.12
N ILE A 39 -7.93 2.60 7.94
CA ILE A 39 -6.92 2.56 9.00
C ILE A 39 -6.41 3.98 9.31
N GLY A 40 -6.33 4.84 8.31
CA GLY A 40 -5.94 6.25 8.47
C GLY A 40 -6.92 7.09 9.28
N GLN A 41 -8.19 6.63 9.48
CA GLN A 41 -9.13 7.29 10.38
C GLN A 41 -8.75 7.13 11.86
N ILE A 42 -7.97 6.10 12.20
CA ILE A 42 -7.51 5.90 13.58
C ILE A 42 -6.45 6.94 13.88
N THR A 43 -6.79 7.90 14.75
CA THR A 43 -5.96 9.06 15.06
C THR A 43 -5.88 9.30 16.55
N ILE A 44 -4.71 9.78 17.00
CA ILE A 44 -4.50 10.24 18.38
C ILE A 44 -4.21 11.73 18.28
N PRO A 45 -5.13 12.61 18.74
CA PRO A 45 -4.89 14.05 18.75
C PRO A 45 -3.79 14.38 19.77
N LEU A 46 -2.91 15.28 19.40
CA LEU A 46 -1.86 15.78 20.28
C LEU A 46 -2.19 17.21 20.73
N PRO A 47 -2.04 17.53 22.03
CA PRO A 47 -2.46 18.84 22.57
C PRO A 47 -1.53 19.99 22.16
N PHE A 48 -0.32 19.70 21.66
CA PHE A 48 0.72 20.68 21.35
C PHE A 48 0.98 20.86 19.85
N THR A 49 0.24 20.16 18.97
CA THR A 49 0.40 20.26 17.51
C THR A 49 -0.94 20.03 16.80
N PRO A 50 -1.21 20.76 15.70
CA PRO A 50 -2.38 20.52 14.88
C PRO A 50 -2.31 19.22 14.06
N VAL A 51 -1.13 18.58 14.00
CA VAL A 51 -0.92 17.34 13.26
C VAL A 51 -1.12 16.14 14.21
N PRO A 52 -2.20 15.37 14.08
CA PRO A 52 -2.42 14.19 14.91
C PRO A 52 -1.51 13.04 14.48
N ILE A 53 -1.23 12.13 15.41
CA ILE A 53 -0.64 10.84 15.06
C ILE A 53 -1.74 10.00 14.40
N THR A 54 -1.50 9.54 13.17
CA THR A 54 -2.45 8.70 12.45
C THR A 54 -1.85 7.31 12.20
N MET A 55 -2.72 6.29 12.12
CA MET A 55 -2.31 4.94 11.69
C MET A 55 -2.06 4.86 10.16
N GLY A 56 -2.13 5.98 9.44
CA GLY A 56 -1.91 6.04 8.00
C GLY A 56 -0.51 5.55 7.57
N THR A 57 0.54 5.93 8.33
CA THR A 57 1.91 5.44 8.09
C THR A 57 1.99 3.91 8.22
N PHE A 58 1.39 3.36 9.27
CA PHE A 58 1.32 1.90 9.46
C PHE A 58 0.54 1.22 8.31
N ALA A 59 -0.59 1.81 7.90
CA ALA A 59 -1.37 1.30 6.77
C ALA A 59 -0.55 1.30 5.48
N ALA A 60 0.23 2.36 5.20
CA ALA A 60 1.08 2.44 4.03
C ALA A 60 2.21 1.38 4.03
N LEU A 61 2.82 1.12 5.21
CA LEU A 61 3.78 0.03 5.39
C LEU A 61 3.14 -1.33 5.11
N ALA A 62 1.99 -1.60 5.71
CA ALA A 62 1.28 -2.86 5.57
C ALA A 62 0.83 -3.11 4.12
N VAL A 63 0.22 -2.12 3.48
CA VAL A 63 -0.23 -2.19 2.09
C VAL A 63 0.97 -2.39 1.15
N GLY A 64 2.08 -1.66 1.35
CA GLY A 64 3.30 -1.84 0.58
C GLY A 64 3.91 -3.23 0.75
N ALA A 65 3.99 -3.73 1.98
CA ALA A 65 4.56 -5.05 2.27
C ALA A 65 3.71 -6.21 1.70
N VAL A 66 2.37 -6.11 1.80
CA VAL A 66 1.44 -7.17 1.38
C VAL A 66 1.19 -7.15 -0.13
N LEU A 67 0.91 -5.98 -0.71
CA LEU A 67 0.58 -5.86 -2.13
C LEU A 67 1.82 -5.70 -3.02
N GLY A 68 2.97 -5.44 -2.42
CA GLY A 68 4.22 -5.15 -3.12
C GLY A 68 4.34 -3.68 -3.52
N SER A 69 5.56 -3.26 -3.90
CA SER A 69 5.90 -1.86 -4.17
C SER A 69 4.98 -1.18 -5.18
N ARG A 70 4.70 -1.84 -6.31
CA ARG A 70 3.93 -1.22 -7.40
C ARG A 70 2.47 -0.98 -7.00
N ARG A 71 1.78 -2.01 -6.49
CA ARG A 71 0.36 -1.90 -6.11
C ARG A 71 0.19 -1.01 -4.89
N GLY A 72 1.09 -1.13 -3.90
CA GLY A 72 1.08 -0.28 -2.72
C GLY A 72 1.26 1.20 -3.08
N ALA A 73 2.21 1.52 -3.95
CA ALA A 73 2.40 2.88 -4.43
C ALA A 73 1.19 3.42 -5.21
N LEU A 74 0.59 2.59 -6.09
CA LEU A 74 -0.63 2.96 -6.81
C LEU A 74 -1.80 3.20 -5.87
N SER A 75 -1.94 2.39 -4.80
CA SER A 75 -2.96 2.61 -3.76
C SER A 75 -2.78 3.94 -3.04
N ALA A 76 -1.54 4.28 -2.68
CA ALA A 76 -1.23 5.55 -2.03
C ALA A 76 -1.40 6.75 -2.98
N LEU A 77 -1.03 6.62 -4.26
CA LEU A 77 -1.28 7.63 -5.29
C LEU A 77 -2.78 7.86 -5.50
N LEU A 78 -3.57 6.80 -5.53
CA LEU A 78 -5.02 6.92 -5.66
C LEU A 78 -5.64 7.61 -4.45
N LEU A 79 -5.18 7.29 -3.23
CA LEU A 79 -5.59 8.01 -2.02
C LEU A 79 -5.27 9.51 -2.13
N GLY A 80 -4.04 9.85 -2.55
CA GLY A 80 -3.61 11.23 -2.73
C GLY A 80 -4.44 11.97 -3.79
N ALA A 81 -4.73 11.32 -4.92
CA ALA A 81 -5.56 11.88 -5.98
C ALA A 81 -6.99 12.14 -5.49
N LEU A 82 -7.61 11.18 -4.78
CA LEU A 82 -8.94 11.34 -4.19
C LEU A 82 -8.96 12.50 -3.19
N ALA A 83 -7.96 12.59 -2.32
CA ALA A 83 -7.83 13.70 -1.38
C ALA A 83 -7.68 15.04 -2.10
N ALA A 84 -6.85 15.12 -3.14
CA ALA A 84 -6.60 16.33 -3.89
C ALA A 84 -7.86 16.89 -4.57
N VAL A 85 -8.74 16.03 -5.06
CA VAL A 85 -10.04 16.44 -5.63
C VAL A 85 -11.10 16.76 -4.56
N GLY A 86 -10.73 16.73 -3.28
CA GLY A 86 -11.61 17.11 -2.17
C GLY A 86 -12.45 15.95 -1.60
N ALA A 87 -12.23 14.71 -2.04
CA ALA A 87 -12.94 13.57 -1.48
C ALA A 87 -12.64 13.40 0.03
N PRO A 88 -13.63 13.07 0.87
CA PRO A 88 -13.47 12.93 2.32
C PRO A 88 -12.79 11.61 2.70
N VAL A 89 -11.52 11.44 2.32
CA VAL A 89 -10.76 10.20 2.47
C VAL A 89 -9.61 10.29 3.48
N LEU A 90 -9.29 11.49 3.96
CA LEU A 90 -8.26 11.72 4.96
C LEU A 90 -8.83 11.64 6.39
N HIS A 91 -7.94 11.70 7.40
CA HIS A 91 -8.35 11.60 8.81
C HIS A 91 -9.47 12.59 9.14
N GLY A 92 -10.45 12.13 9.91
CA GLY A 92 -11.66 12.92 10.24
C GLY A 92 -12.55 13.17 9.04
N TRP A 93 -12.48 12.33 8.02
CA TRP A 93 -13.26 12.43 6.77
C TRP A 93 -13.07 13.76 6.06
N LYS A 94 -11.86 14.28 6.09
CA LYS A 94 -11.46 15.52 5.39
C LYS A 94 -10.93 15.22 4.00
N GLY A 95 -10.98 16.23 3.14
CA GLY A 95 -10.40 16.20 1.79
C GLY A 95 -9.66 17.49 1.49
N GLY A 96 -9.02 17.54 0.33
CA GLY A 96 -8.24 18.70 -0.11
C GLY A 96 -6.80 18.70 0.42
N ALA A 97 -6.06 19.75 0.06
CA ALA A 97 -4.68 19.97 0.46
C ALA A 97 -4.60 20.52 1.89
N ILE A 98 -4.92 19.68 2.87
CA ILE A 98 -4.84 20.01 4.29
C ILE A 98 -3.39 19.89 4.81
N VAL A 99 -3.14 20.37 6.04
CA VAL A 99 -1.81 20.39 6.68
C VAL A 99 -1.08 19.05 6.61
N THR A 100 -1.81 17.93 6.62
CA THR A 100 -1.24 16.58 6.58
C THR A 100 -1.06 16.01 5.18
N PHE A 101 -1.38 16.76 4.12
CA PHE A 101 -1.33 16.26 2.73
C PHE A 101 0.09 15.84 2.29
N GLY A 102 1.12 16.52 2.77
CA GLY A 102 2.52 16.14 2.52
C GLY A 102 2.85 14.74 3.01
N TYR A 103 2.27 14.33 4.14
CA TYR A 103 2.41 12.95 4.64
C TYR A 103 1.73 11.93 3.74
N VAL A 104 0.61 12.28 3.12
CA VAL A 104 -0.09 11.42 2.14
C VAL A 104 0.79 11.17 0.92
N VAL A 105 1.51 12.20 0.45
CA VAL A 105 2.53 12.04 -0.61
C VAL A 105 3.65 11.08 -0.13
N GLY A 106 4.06 11.20 1.13
CA GLY A 106 5.04 10.31 1.75
C GLY A 106 4.62 8.84 1.79
N TYR A 107 3.33 8.53 1.83
CA TYR A 107 2.84 7.14 1.81
C TYR A 107 3.21 6.39 0.53
N VAL A 108 3.39 7.10 -0.58
CA VAL A 108 3.91 6.50 -1.83
C VAL A 108 5.32 5.98 -1.63
N LEU A 109 6.19 6.79 -0.99
CA LEU A 109 7.58 6.40 -0.68
C LEU A 109 7.61 5.21 0.28
N ILE A 110 6.80 5.28 1.35
CA ILE A 110 6.67 4.18 2.31
C ILE A 110 6.28 2.88 1.59
N ALA A 111 5.24 2.90 0.77
CA ALA A 111 4.76 1.71 0.09
C ALA A 111 5.78 1.13 -0.90
N LEU A 112 6.54 1.99 -1.59
CA LEU A 112 7.62 1.58 -2.47
C LEU A 112 8.74 0.86 -1.71
N ILE A 113 9.21 1.45 -0.62
CA ILE A 113 10.31 0.91 0.20
C ILE A 113 9.85 -0.37 0.92
N ALA A 114 8.68 -0.35 1.56
CA ALA A 114 8.14 -1.49 2.30
C ALA A 114 7.91 -2.70 1.39
N GLY A 115 7.41 -2.48 0.17
CA GLY A 115 7.21 -3.56 -0.79
C GLY A 115 8.53 -4.17 -1.28
N ARG A 116 9.59 -3.37 -1.44
CA ARG A 116 10.94 -3.88 -1.71
C ARG A 116 11.53 -4.60 -0.49
N ALA A 117 11.33 -4.06 0.70
CA ALA A 117 11.77 -4.68 1.95
C ALA A 117 11.16 -6.09 2.12
N ALA A 118 9.88 -6.25 1.86
CA ALA A 118 9.21 -7.54 1.89
C ALA A 118 9.80 -8.54 0.88
N THR A 119 10.18 -8.08 -0.31
CA THR A 119 10.85 -8.91 -1.33
C THR A 119 12.26 -9.30 -0.91
N VAL A 120 13.03 -8.37 -0.35
CA VAL A 120 14.37 -8.65 0.19
C VAL A 120 14.29 -9.66 1.33
N TRP A 121 13.36 -9.45 2.25
CA TRP A 121 13.09 -10.37 3.35
C TRP A 121 12.83 -11.81 2.88
N SER A 122 11.97 -11.99 1.88
CA SER A 122 11.61 -13.31 1.37
C SER A 122 12.76 -14.03 0.65
N ARG A 123 13.73 -13.28 0.11
CA ARG A 123 14.89 -13.81 -0.63
C ARG A 123 16.15 -13.94 0.22
N HIS A 124 16.16 -13.39 1.42
CA HIS A 124 17.35 -13.40 2.28
C HIS A 124 17.59 -14.82 2.84
N SER A 125 18.75 -15.37 2.54
CA SER A 125 19.15 -16.75 2.94
C SER A 125 20.01 -16.79 4.21
N GLY A 126 20.13 -15.67 4.92
CA GLY A 126 20.89 -15.57 6.17
C GLY A 126 20.18 -16.15 7.39
N SER A 127 20.83 -16.04 8.56
CA SER A 127 20.24 -16.45 9.84
C SER A 127 18.93 -15.71 10.13
N MET A 128 18.06 -16.28 10.97
CA MET A 128 16.80 -15.65 11.35
C MET A 128 17.02 -14.26 11.95
N ALA A 129 18.04 -14.10 12.79
CA ALA A 129 18.40 -12.82 13.39
C ALA A 129 18.78 -11.76 12.32
N SER A 130 19.59 -12.14 11.33
CA SER A 130 19.96 -11.26 10.22
C SER A 130 18.75 -10.85 9.37
N ARG A 131 17.84 -11.77 9.10
CA ARG A 131 16.59 -11.51 8.37
C ARG A 131 15.71 -10.51 9.12
N VAL A 132 15.51 -10.72 10.43
CA VAL A 132 14.73 -9.82 11.29
C VAL A 132 15.38 -8.45 11.33
N ALA A 133 16.68 -8.36 11.57
CA ALA A 133 17.40 -7.09 11.63
C ALA A 133 17.27 -6.29 10.32
N THR A 134 17.48 -6.95 9.18
CA THR A 134 17.34 -6.30 7.85
C THR A 134 15.90 -5.84 7.61
N GLY A 135 14.91 -6.67 7.94
CA GLY A 135 13.49 -6.31 7.78
C GLY A 135 13.11 -5.11 8.63
N VAL A 136 13.49 -5.09 9.90
CA VAL A 136 13.24 -3.98 10.83
C VAL A 136 13.94 -2.71 10.33
N ALA A 137 15.20 -2.77 9.93
CA ALA A 137 15.95 -1.62 9.42
C ALA A 137 15.27 -1.00 8.18
N LEU A 138 14.84 -1.84 7.23
CA LEU A 138 14.14 -1.37 6.03
C LEU A 138 12.76 -0.79 6.34
N MET A 139 12.02 -1.34 7.30
CA MET A 139 10.73 -0.78 7.71
C MET A 139 10.89 0.54 8.47
N LEU A 140 11.94 0.68 9.28
CA LEU A 140 12.27 1.96 9.93
C LEU A 140 12.66 3.02 8.90
N LEU A 141 13.47 2.66 7.90
CA LEU A 141 13.82 3.55 6.79
C LEU A 141 12.57 3.97 6.00
N ALA A 142 11.68 3.03 5.70
CA ALA A 142 10.42 3.32 5.05
C ALA A 142 9.57 4.29 5.89
N SER A 143 9.46 4.07 7.20
CA SER A 143 8.73 4.97 8.10
C SER A 143 9.34 6.36 8.17
N ALA A 144 10.68 6.46 8.21
CA ALA A 144 11.37 7.74 8.23
C ALA A 144 11.17 8.55 6.94
N SER A 145 11.03 7.87 5.79
CA SER A 145 10.88 8.53 4.50
C SER A 145 9.61 9.40 4.37
N VAL A 146 8.59 9.19 5.23
CA VAL A 146 7.36 9.99 5.20
C VAL A 146 7.62 11.45 5.62
N TYR A 147 8.62 11.65 6.49
CA TYR A 147 8.92 12.99 7.00
C TYR A 147 9.54 13.90 5.95
N VAL A 148 10.15 13.36 4.90
CA VAL A 148 10.75 14.16 3.82
C VAL A 148 9.68 15.04 3.15
N PRO A 149 8.62 14.52 2.52
CA PRO A 149 7.57 15.38 1.96
C PRO A 149 6.68 16.01 3.05
N GLY A 150 6.52 15.35 4.22
CA GLY A 150 5.70 15.86 5.30
C GLY A 150 6.24 17.13 5.97
N LEU A 151 7.57 17.32 6.00
CA LEU A 151 8.20 18.52 6.57
C LEU A 151 8.40 19.64 5.54
N ILE A 152 8.41 19.29 4.24
CA ILE A 152 8.56 20.27 3.15
C ILE A 152 7.22 20.93 2.84
N TRP A 153 6.11 20.25 3.08
CA TRP A 153 4.76 20.71 2.86
C TRP A 153 4.35 21.78 3.87
#